data_301d1c0aa0ce2a570a3423fff36f1432
#
_entry.id   301d1c0aa0ce2a570a3423fff36f1432
#
_cell.length_a   1.000
_cell.length_b   1.000
_cell.length_c   1.000
_cell.angle_alpha   90.00
_cell.angle_beta   90.00
_cell.angle_gamma   90.00
#
_symmetry.space_group_name_H-M   'P 1'
#
loop_
_entity.id
_entity.type
_entity.pdbx_description
1 polymer ?
#
loop_
_entity_poly.entity_id
_entity_poly.type
_entity_poly.pdbx_seq_one_letter_code
_entity_poly.pdbx_strand_id
1 'polypeptide(L)'
;MKQIIYHINIFFLFWICGVAYSQNPKADILRQDLSGLFDKLSMIGILGEDCSRIDIHFTEVRKMDNKEYEIKGASRTRLTLICLFKGNIYIDSISSCSQMMKSECIEVDGFIYGHYSFAEYGDKRYSGVFSGFFKQGYRMNGQQIEKGRNEMAELRLNLAEYRGNWRSANGLIKICSWADEVIPDTPVNFCLFNDAGEWIVLPKYRKNGWENLYNAYHNENLKTDEIQKAREVEEQEWWANESQSCKTH
;
A
#
# COMPACT_ATOMS: atom_id res chain seq x y z
N MET A 1 -75.68 45.27 -26.45
CA MET A 1 -74.22 45.34 -26.30
C MET A 1 -73.79 44.37 -25.23
N LYS A 2 -73.21 43.25 -25.65
CA LYS A 2 -72.66 42.21 -24.69
C LYS A 2 -71.17 42.44 -24.61
N GLN A 3 -70.65 42.76 -23.43
CA GLN A 3 -69.22 42.84 -23.19
C GLN A 3 -68.74 41.42 -22.93
N ILE A 4 -67.73 41.01 -23.70
CA ILE A 4 -67.00 39.76 -23.52
C ILE A 4 -65.77 40.11 -22.70
N ILE A 5 -65.71 39.55 -21.44
CA ILE A 5 -64.54 39.65 -20.57
C ILE A 5 -63.62 38.48 -20.86
N TYR A 6 -62.43 38.77 -21.40
CA TYR A 6 -61.37 37.79 -21.57
C TYR A 6 -60.57 37.64 -20.27
N HIS A 7 -60.67 36.47 -19.67
CA HIS A 7 -59.79 36.08 -18.59
C HIS A 7 -58.46 35.59 -19.17
N ILE A 8 -57.41 36.38 -18.97
CA ILE A 8 -56.06 35.98 -19.32
C ILE A 8 -55.51 35.18 -18.13
N ASN A 9 -55.43 33.85 -18.28
CA ASN A 9 -54.70 32.98 -17.37
C ASN A 9 -53.22 33.07 -17.61
N ILE A 10 -52.51 33.82 -16.76
CA ILE A 10 -51.03 33.83 -16.76
C ILE A 10 -50.53 32.60 -16.07
N PHE A 11 -50.12 31.57 -16.83
CA PHE A 11 -49.38 30.44 -16.35
C PHE A 11 -47.95 30.90 -16.02
N PHE A 12 -47.63 31.09 -14.75
CA PHE A 12 -46.25 31.22 -14.26
C PHE A 12 -45.58 29.86 -14.36
N LEU A 13 -44.84 29.60 -15.43
CA LEU A 13 -43.91 28.51 -15.55
C LEU A 13 -42.68 28.83 -14.65
N PHE A 14 -42.68 28.29 -13.43
CA PHE A 14 -41.46 28.22 -12.64
C PHE A 14 -40.49 27.27 -13.34
N TRP A 15 -39.56 27.84 -14.08
CA TRP A 15 -38.40 27.14 -14.60
C TRP A 15 -37.47 26.92 -13.39
N ILE A 16 -37.59 25.75 -12.72
CA ILE A 16 -36.61 25.29 -11.75
C ILE A 16 -35.39 24.92 -12.58
N CYS A 17 -34.44 25.84 -12.75
CA CYS A 17 -33.09 25.53 -13.15
C CYS A 17 -32.47 24.65 -12.07
N GLY A 18 -32.65 23.33 -12.19
CA GLY A 18 -31.86 22.37 -11.47
C GLY A 18 -30.41 22.55 -11.88
N VAL A 19 -29.63 23.25 -11.05
CA VAL A 19 -28.19 23.26 -11.18
C VAL A 19 -27.77 21.81 -10.95
N ALA A 20 -27.58 21.08 -12.06
CA ALA A 20 -26.92 19.79 -12.01
C ALA A 20 -25.49 20.06 -11.52
N TYR A 21 -25.28 19.94 -10.22
CA TYR A 21 -23.92 19.86 -9.67
C TYR A 21 -23.28 18.66 -10.34
N SER A 22 -22.40 18.92 -11.29
CA SER A 22 -21.50 17.92 -11.81
C SER A 22 -20.65 17.46 -10.62
N GLN A 23 -21.07 16.38 -9.97
CA GLN A 23 -20.29 15.76 -8.91
C GLN A 23 -18.97 15.35 -9.55
N ASN A 24 -17.88 15.91 -9.05
CA ASN A 24 -16.54 15.46 -9.41
C ASN A 24 -16.26 14.20 -8.57
N PRO A 25 -16.35 12.98 -9.15
CA PRO A 25 -16.25 11.76 -8.36
C PRO A 25 -14.94 11.66 -7.59
N LYS A 26 -13.88 12.30 -8.09
CA LYS A 26 -12.58 12.34 -7.38
C LYS A 26 -12.62 13.20 -6.12
N ALA A 27 -13.37 14.32 -6.16
CA ALA A 27 -13.54 15.18 -4.98
C ALA A 27 -14.38 14.48 -3.90
N ASP A 28 -15.35 13.68 -4.29
CA ASP A 28 -16.20 12.92 -3.37
C ASP A 28 -15.41 11.80 -2.70
N ILE A 29 -14.49 11.14 -3.42
CA ILE A 29 -13.55 10.16 -2.86
C ILE A 29 -12.69 10.81 -1.77
N LEU A 30 -12.08 11.97 -2.03
CA LEU A 30 -11.20 12.64 -1.07
C LEU A 30 -11.91 13.13 0.21
N ARG A 31 -13.22 13.33 0.17
CA ARG A 31 -14.00 13.71 1.37
C ARG A 31 -14.20 12.54 2.34
N GLN A 32 -14.16 11.32 1.83
CA GLN A 32 -14.31 10.13 2.65
C GLN A 32 -13.09 9.90 3.54
N ASP A 33 -13.22 9.06 4.53
CA ASP A 33 -12.08 8.57 5.30
C ASP A 33 -11.46 7.38 4.56
N LEU A 34 -10.24 7.58 4.05
CA LEU A 34 -9.49 6.58 3.32
C LEU A 34 -8.50 5.82 4.20
N SER A 35 -8.52 6.02 5.53
CA SER A 35 -7.60 5.36 6.46
C SER A 35 -7.66 3.84 6.33
N GLY A 36 -8.85 3.27 6.09
CA GLY A 36 -9.05 1.85 5.86
C GLY A 36 -8.26 1.27 4.68
N LEU A 37 -7.85 2.09 3.70
CA LEU A 37 -7.01 1.64 2.58
C LEU A 37 -5.57 1.32 3.00
N PHE A 38 -5.11 1.95 4.07
CA PHE A 38 -3.73 1.83 4.56
C PHE A 38 -3.63 1.04 5.87
N ASP A 39 -4.75 0.84 6.57
CA ASP A 39 -4.78 0.17 7.87
C ASP A 39 -4.28 -1.28 7.79
N LYS A 40 -3.41 -1.65 8.74
CA LYS A 40 -2.83 -3.01 8.87
C LYS A 40 -2.21 -3.55 7.58
N LEU A 41 -1.62 -2.67 6.75
CA LEU A 41 -0.85 -3.11 5.60
C LEU A 41 0.45 -3.78 6.03
N SER A 42 0.65 -5.02 5.58
CA SER A 42 1.93 -5.72 5.66
C SER A 42 2.48 -5.88 4.25
N MET A 43 3.72 -5.47 4.06
CA MET A 43 4.39 -5.50 2.76
C MET A 43 5.82 -5.97 2.92
N ILE A 44 6.35 -6.57 1.87
CA ILE A 44 7.74 -7.03 1.80
C ILE A 44 8.48 -6.25 0.72
N GLY A 45 9.78 -6.03 0.90
CA GLY A 45 10.53 -5.23 -0.05
C GLY A 45 12.04 -5.38 0.03
N ILE A 46 12.72 -4.51 -0.68
CA ILE A 46 14.18 -4.42 -0.73
C ILE A 46 14.67 -3.09 -0.19
N LEU A 47 15.86 -3.12 0.42
CA LEU A 47 16.60 -1.96 0.90
C LEU A 47 18.04 -2.03 0.41
N GLY A 48 18.44 -1.07 -0.44
CA GLY A 48 19.77 -0.96 -1.01
C GLY A 48 20.02 -1.87 -2.22
N GLU A 49 21.16 -1.66 -2.87
CA GLU A 49 21.55 -2.37 -4.11
C GLU A 49 21.80 -3.87 -3.89
N ASP A 50 22.11 -4.27 -2.66
CA ASP A 50 22.26 -5.68 -2.28
C ASP A 50 20.93 -6.41 -2.12
N CYS A 51 19.81 -5.72 -2.34
CA CYS A 51 18.44 -6.24 -2.16
C CYS A 51 18.25 -6.86 -0.77
N SER A 52 18.75 -6.20 0.28
CA SER A 52 18.46 -6.62 1.65
C SER A 52 16.97 -6.59 1.89
N ARG A 53 16.44 -7.67 2.48
CA ARG A 53 15.01 -7.76 2.80
C ARG A 53 14.61 -6.67 3.80
N ILE A 54 13.49 -6.04 3.53
CA ILE A 54 12.77 -5.19 4.46
C ILE A 54 11.29 -5.62 4.50
N ASP A 55 10.76 -5.73 5.70
CA ASP A 55 9.33 -5.92 5.94
C ASP A 55 8.78 -4.62 6.54
N ILE A 56 7.62 -4.18 6.07
CA ILE A 56 6.93 -2.97 6.54
C ILE A 56 5.54 -3.36 7.03
N HIS A 57 5.16 -2.85 8.22
CA HIS A 57 3.81 -3.00 8.73
C HIS A 57 3.27 -1.66 9.24
N PHE A 58 2.08 -1.28 8.79
CA PHE A 58 1.37 -0.11 9.29
C PHE A 58 0.46 -0.52 10.45
N THR A 59 0.71 0.04 11.65
CA THR A 59 -0.01 -0.32 12.87
C THR A 59 -1.18 0.60 13.18
N GLU A 60 -1.07 1.87 12.78
CA GLU A 60 -2.11 2.89 13.01
C GLU A 60 -2.14 3.88 11.84
N VAL A 61 -3.34 4.21 11.40
CA VAL A 61 -3.58 5.20 10.34
C VAL A 61 -4.61 6.20 10.84
N ARG A 62 -4.29 7.49 10.75
CA ARG A 62 -5.18 8.56 11.19
C ARG A 62 -5.34 9.63 10.12
N LYS A 63 -6.57 9.91 9.70
CA LYS A 63 -6.87 11.01 8.80
C LYS A 63 -6.54 12.35 9.48
N MET A 64 -5.72 13.18 8.83
CA MET A 64 -5.38 14.53 9.27
C MET A 64 -6.20 15.59 8.53
N ASP A 65 -6.34 15.41 7.22
CA ASP A 65 -7.26 16.16 6.35
C ASP A 65 -7.74 15.31 5.17
N ASN A 66 -8.25 15.93 4.12
CA ASN A 66 -8.77 15.22 2.95
C ASN A 66 -7.69 14.53 2.10
N LYS A 67 -6.43 14.90 2.27
CA LYS A 67 -5.31 14.38 1.48
C LYS A 67 -4.15 13.89 2.33
N GLU A 68 -4.16 14.14 3.63
CA GLU A 68 -3.06 13.81 4.53
C GLU A 68 -3.48 12.80 5.57
N TYR A 69 -2.67 11.76 5.74
CA TYR A 69 -2.85 10.69 6.73
C TYR A 69 -1.56 10.48 7.50
N GLU A 70 -1.66 10.52 8.82
CA GLU A 70 -0.57 10.13 9.71
C GLU A 70 -0.52 8.61 9.80
N ILE A 71 0.68 8.05 9.64
CA ILE A 71 0.94 6.61 9.72
C ILE A 71 1.91 6.35 10.87
N LYS A 72 1.59 5.35 11.71
CA LYS A 72 2.57 4.69 12.57
C LYS A 72 2.78 3.27 12.07
N GLY A 73 3.97 2.76 12.26
CA GLY A 73 4.29 1.41 11.81
C GLY A 73 5.64 0.94 12.30
N ALA A 74 6.02 -0.22 11.81
CA ALA A 74 7.31 -0.84 12.07
C ALA A 74 7.97 -1.28 10.76
N SER A 75 9.28 -1.17 10.71
CA SER A 75 10.14 -1.76 9.69
C SER A 75 10.97 -2.88 10.33
N ARG A 76 11.21 -3.97 9.59
CA ARG A 76 12.12 -5.05 9.99
C ARG A 76 13.09 -5.35 8.87
N THR A 77 14.38 -5.14 9.09
CA THR A 77 15.42 -5.39 8.08
C THR A 77 16.13 -6.71 8.36
N ARG A 78 16.26 -7.56 7.35
CA ARG A 78 16.89 -8.89 7.39
C ARG A 78 16.37 -9.77 8.54
N LEU A 79 15.11 -9.63 8.92
CA LEU A 79 14.44 -10.34 10.04
C LEU A 79 15.00 -10.05 11.44
N THR A 80 15.96 -9.15 11.59
CA THR A 80 16.71 -8.96 12.86
C THR A 80 16.61 -7.56 13.44
N LEU A 81 16.59 -6.53 12.59
CA LEU A 81 16.55 -5.15 13.04
C LEU A 81 15.14 -4.59 12.90
N ILE A 82 14.49 -4.34 14.03
CA ILE A 82 13.13 -3.77 14.06
C ILE A 82 13.23 -2.31 14.49
N CYS A 83 12.64 -1.40 13.69
CA CYS A 83 12.51 0.02 14.00
C CYS A 83 11.04 0.43 13.89
N LEU A 84 10.55 1.14 14.89
CA LEU A 84 9.25 1.80 14.81
C LEU A 84 9.40 3.11 14.03
N PHE A 85 8.38 3.47 13.27
CA PHE A 85 8.37 4.72 12.54
C PHE A 85 7.03 5.46 12.68
N LYS A 86 7.10 6.75 12.42
CA LYS A 86 5.93 7.62 12.29
C LYS A 86 6.15 8.59 11.14
N GLY A 87 5.08 8.95 10.46
CA GLY A 87 5.14 9.95 9.41
C GLY A 87 3.82 10.13 8.71
N ASN A 88 3.85 10.68 7.50
CA ASN A 88 2.65 11.00 6.77
C ASN A 88 2.70 10.44 5.34
N ILE A 89 1.51 10.18 4.82
CA ILE A 89 1.24 10.05 3.40
C ILE A 89 0.41 11.24 2.93
N TYR A 90 0.63 11.67 1.69
CA TYR A 90 -0.07 12.78 1.04
C TYR A 90 -0.61 12.29 -0.29
N ILE A 91 -1.92 12.46 -0.52
CA ILE A 91 -2.58 12.06 -1.75
C ILE A 91 -2.41 13.16 -2.79
N ASP A 92 -1.72 12.86 -3.88
CA ASP A 92 -1.50 13.78 -4.99
C ASP A 92 -2.63 13.68 -6.03
N SER A 93 -3.03 12.45 -6.38
CA SER A 93 -4.02 12.21 -7.41
C SER A 93 -4.78 10.90 -7.23
N ILE A 94 -5.94 10.81 -7.88
CA ILE A 94 -6.77 9.62 -7.95
C ILE A 94 -7.03 9.33 -9.42
N SER A 95 -6.84 8.08 -9.84
CA SER A 95 -7.24 7.58 -11.15
C SER A 95 -8.39 6.60 -11.03
N SER A 96 -9.20 6.48 -12.07
CA SER A 96 -10.16 5.38 -12.23
C SER A 96 -9.62 4.38 -13.24
N CYS A 97 -9.84 3.10 -12.99
CA CYS A 97 -9.53 2.04 -13.94
C CYS A 97 -10.62 1.92 -15.01
N SER A 98 -10.23 1.53 -16.23
CA SER A 98 -11.20 1.08 -17.22
C SER A 98 -11.86 -0.22 -16.79
N GLN A 99 -13.04 -0.55 -17.36
CA GLN A 99 -13.77 -1.79 -17.06
C GLN A 99 -12.95 -3.09 -17.28
N MET A 100 -11.86 -3.01 -18.05
CA MET A 100 -10.97 -4.17 -18.32
C MET A 100 -10.23 -4.70 -17.09
N MET A 101 -10.18 -3.97 -15.98
CA MET A 101 -9.53 -4.41 -14.74
C MET A 101 -10.51 -4.99 -13.71
N LYS A 102 -11.75 -5.27 -14.12
CA LYS A 102 -12.74 -5.91 -13.26
C LYS A 102 -13.03 -7.32 -13.78
N SER A 103 -12.73 -8.31 -12.96
CA SER A 103 -13.09 -9.71 -13.15
C SER A 103 -13.61 -10.27 -11.82
N GLU A 104 -14.11 -11.51 -11.82
CA GLU A 104 -14.53 -12.17 -10.58
C GLU A 104 -13.42 -12.22 -9.52
N CYS A 105 -12.15 -12.22 -9.95
CA CYS A 105 -10.97 -12.33 -9.08
C CYS A 105 -10.25 -10.98 -8.87
N ILE A 106 -10.62 -9.90 -9.60
CA ILE A 106 -10.01 -8.57 -9.47
C ILE A 106 -11.10 -7.54 -9.33
N GLU A 107 -11.08 -6.84 -8.21
CA GLU A 107 -11.98 -5.74 -7.94
C GLU A 107 -11.17 -4.48 -7.64
N VAL A 108 -10.87 -3.72 -8.69
CA VAL A 108 -10.15 -2.44 -8.60
C VAL A 108 -10.88 -1.40 -9.44
N ASP A 109 -11.38 -0.36 -8.78
CA ASP A 109 -12.04 0.78 -9.44
C ASP A 109 -11.05 1.88 -9.81
N GLY A 110 -9.88 1.89 -9.16
CA GLY A 110 -8.83 2.84 -9.46
C GLY A 110 -7.67 2.78 -8.49
N PHE A 111 -6.78 3.74 -8.66
CA PHE A 111 -5.60 3.89 -7.82
C PHE A 111 -5.50 5.30 -7.26
N ILE A 112 -5.05 5.38 -6.02
CA ILE A 112 -4.62 6.59 -5.35
C ILE A 112 -3.10 6.64 -5.46
N TYR A 113 -2.58 7.79 -5.87
CA TYR A 113 -1.15 8.06 -5.97
C TYR A 113 -0.79 9.19 -5.03
N GLY A 114 0.39 9.13 -4.47
CA GLY A 114 0.86 10.16 -3.59
C GLY A 114 2.31 9.97 -3.19
N HIS A 115 2.73 10.75 -2.22
CA HIS A 115 4.07 10.66 -1.64
C HIS A 115 4.00 10.42 -0.14
N TYR A 116 5.09 9.91 0.41
CA TYR A 116 5.20 9.56 1.82
C TYR A 116 6.54 10.00 2.43
N SER A 117 6.51 10.17 3.74
CA SER A 117 7.72 10.37 4.54
C SER A 117 7.52 9.74 5.91
N PHE A 118 8.33 8.73 6.26
CA PHE A 118 8.27 8.01 7.53
C PHE A 118 9.62 8.10 8.23
N ALA A 119 9.66 8.67 9.41
CA ALA A 119 10.87 8.76 10.24
C ALA A 119 10.89 7.61 11.24
N GLU A 120 11.92 6.78 11.17
CA GLU A 120 12.21 5.78 12.21
C GLU A 120 12.73 6.47 13.46
N TYR A 121 12.36 5.96 14.63
CA TYR A 121 12.83 6.45 15.91
C TYR A 121 13.51 5.36 16.72
N GLY A 122 14.48 5.77 17.53
CA GLY A 122 15.35 4.90 18.30
C GLY A 122 16.83 5.25 18.14
N ASP A 123 17.70 4.24 18.08
CA ASP A 123 19.12 4.47 17.93
C ASP A 123 19.46 5.04 16.54
N LYS A 124 20.04 6.25 16.52
CA LYS A 124 20.42 6.97 15.28
C LYS A 124 21.40 6.20 14.37
N ARG A 125 22.07 5.18 14.89
CA ARG A 125 22.96 4.33 14.08
C ARG A 125 22.20 3.43 13.13
N TYR A 126 20.95 3.11 13.47
CA TYR A 126 20.12 2.12 12.77
C TYR A 126 18.85 2.71 12.18
N SER A 127 18.47 3.93 12.60
CA SER A 127 17.25 4.60 12.16
C SER A 127 17.52 5.60 11.04
N GLY A 128 16.50 5.84 10.23
CA GLY A 128 16.53 6.79 9.13
C GLY A 128 15.15 7.32 8.77
N VAL A 129 15.06 7.88 7.58
CA VAL A 129 13.81 8.40 7.03
C VAL A 129 13.55 7.72 5.69
N PHE A 130 12.43 7.04 5.58
CA PHE A 130 11.87 6.59 4.30
C PHE A 130 11.12 7.73 3.65
N SER A 131 11.33 7.96 2.36
CA SER A 131 10.56 8.93 1.59
C SER A 131 10.47 8.53 0.13
N GLY A 132 9.34 8.82 -0.50
CA GLY A 132 9.11 8.43 -1.88
C GLY A 132 7.67 8.57 -2.32
N PHE A 133 7.26 7.75 -3.28
CA PHE A 133 5.93 7.74 -3.87
C PHE A 133 5.24 6.41 -3.59
N PHE A 134 3.92 6.46 -3.52
CA PHE A 134 3.10 5.26 -3.36
C PHE A 134 1.96 5.21 -4.39
N LYS A 135 1.48 3.99 -4.60
CA LYS A 135 0.26 3.66 -5.34
C LYS A 135 -0.58 2.74 -4.46
N GLN A 136 -1.87 3.05 -4.28
CA GLN A 136 -2.81 2.24 -3.51
C GLN A 136 -4.08 2.00 -4.31
N GLY A 137 -4.40 0.73 -4.57
CA GLY A 137 -5.63 0.31 -5.24
C GLY A 137 -6.85 0.42 -4.32
N TYR A 138 -7.95 0.90 -4.89
CA TYR A 138 -9.23 0.96 -4.19
C TYR A 138 -10.35 0.35 -5.03
N ARG A 139 -11.40 -0.07 -4.36
CA ARG A 139 -12.69 -0.43 -4.96
C ARG A 139 -13.83 0.33 -4.30
N MET A 140 -14.94 0.45 -5.02
CA MET A 140 -16.16 1.05 -4.54
C MET A 140 -17.15 -0.05 -4.15
N ASN A 141 -17.54 -0.09 -2.89
CA ASN A 141 -18.64 -0.93 -2.41
C ASN A 141 -19.85 -0.03 -2.12
N GLY A 142 -20.74 0.15 -3.11
CA GLY A 142 -21.75 1.18 -3.07
C GLY A 142 -21.12 2.58 -3.04
N GLN A 143 -21.30 3.30 -1.92
CA GLN A 143 -20.67 4.60 -1.70
C GLN A 143 -19.40 4.54 -0.85
N GLN A 144 -19.06 3.39 -0.30
CA GLN A 144 -17.88 3.21 0.55
C GLN A 144 -16.67 2.83 -0.29
N ILE A 145 -15.51 3.31 0.15
CA ILE A 145 -14.22 2.99 -0.44
C ILE A 145 -13.53 1.93 0.41
N GLU A 146 -13.11 0.87 -0.24
CA GLU A 146 -12.41 -0.27 0.37
C GLU A 146 -11.10 -0.55 -0.37
N LYS A 147 -10.21 -1.33 0.26
CA LYS A 147 -9.02 -1.86 -0.42
C LYS A 147 -9.45 -2.61 -1.68
N GLY A 148 -8.71 -2.40 -2.76
CA GLY A 148 -8.84 -3.24 -3.94
C GLY A 148 -8.60 -4.71 -3.59
N ARG A 149 -9.09 -5.63 -4.41
CA ARG A 149 -8.90 -7.07 -4.26
C ARG A 149 -8.27 -7.65 -5.53
N ASN A 150 -7.23 -8.44 -5.35
CA ASN A 150 -6.62 -9.25 -6.40
C ASN A 150 -6.42 -10.66 -5.85
N GLU A 151 -7.16 -11.62 -6.37
CA GLU A 151 -7.06 -13.05 -6.01
C GLU A 151 -6.33 -13.86 -7.09
N MET A 152 -5.78 -13.18 -8.11
CA MET A 152 -5.03 -13.80 -9.19
C MET A 152 -3.54 -13.49 -9.05
N ALA A 153 -2.82 -14.35 -8.34
CA ALA A 153 -1.36 -14.22 -8.17
C ALA A 153 -0.61 -14.16 -9.51
N GLU A 154 -1.11 -14.86 -10.53
CA GLU A 154 -0.48 -14.90 -11.86
C GLU A 154 -0.45 -13.53 -12.55
N LEU A 155 -1.36 -12.63 -12.22
CA LEU A 155 -1.40 -11.28 -12.81
C LEU A 155 -0.35 -10.34 -12.23
N ARG A 156 0.26 -10.69 -11.09
CA ARG A 156 1.33 -9.91 -10.46
C ARG A 156 0.99 -8.43 -10.33
N LEU A 157 -0.28 -8.14 -10.01
CA LEU A 157 -0.79 -6.79 -9.89
C LEU A 157 -0.64 -6.31 -8.44
N ASN A 158 0.28 -5.40 -8.21
CA ASN A 158 0.37 -4.71 -6.92
C ASN A 158 -0.84 -3.79 -6.72
N LEU A 159 -1.53 -3.98 -5.63
CA LEU A 159 -2.55 -3.05 -5.13
C LEU A 159 -1.97 -2.03 -4.16
N ALA A 160 -0.90 -2.39 -3.45
CA ALA A 160 -0.10 -1.47 -2.63
C ALA A 160 1.36 -1.52 -3.09
N GLU A 161 1.91 -0.37 -3.43
CA GLU A 161 3.28 -0.26 -3.94
C GLU A 161 3.91 1.05 -3.47
N TYR A 162 5.13 0.96 -2.95
CA TYR A 162 5.90 2.07 -2.43
C TYR A 162 7.31 2.04 -3.03
N ARG A 163 7.79 3.19 -3.52
CA ARG A 163 9.12 3.34 -4.11
C ARG A 163 9.77 4.61 -3.59
N GLY A 164 11.05 4.54 -3.25
CA GLY A 164 11.75 5.71 -2.76
C GLY A 164 13.14 5.43 -2.24
N ASN A 165 13.50 6.18 -1.21
CA ASN A 165 14.80 6.09 -0.56
C ASN A 165 14.66 6.04 0.95
N TRP A 166 15.58 5.35 1.59
CA TRP A 166 15.87 5.44 3.00
C TRP A 166 17.14 6.27 3.19
N ARG A 167 17.06 7.28 4.08
CA ARG A 167 18.21 8.15 4.41
C ARG A 167 18.52 8.01 5.89
N SER A 168 19.74 7.58 6.23
CA SER A 168 20.23 7.51 7.60
C SER A 168 20.55 8.90 8.18
N ALA A 169 20.71 8.98 9.48
CA ALA A 169 21.09 10.22 10.19
C ALA A 169 22.47 10.79 9.74
N ASN A 170 23.38 9.94 9.27
CA ASN A 170 24.70 10.34 8.76
C ASN A 170 24.72 10.63 7.25
N GLY A 171 23.56 10.67 6.60
CA GLY A 171 23.41 11.04 5.20
C GLY A 171 23.55 9.90 4.19
N LEU A 172 23.78 8.64 4.62
CA LEU A 172 23.78 7.49 3.71
C LEU A 172 22.37 7.34 3.10
N ILE A 173 22.30 7.20 1.78
CA ILE A 173 21.06 6.99 1.05
C ILE A 173 21.06 5.59 0.47
N LYS A 174 19.95 4.87 0.63
CA LYS A 174 19.69 3.58 0.00
C LYS A 174 18.36 3.65 -0.73
N ILE A 175 18.30 3.14 -1.95
CA ILE A 175 17.02 2.89 -2.63
C ILE A 175 16.22 1.90 -1.81
N CYS A 176 14.89 2.07 -1.76
CA CYS A 176 14.00 1.12 -1.13
C CYS A 176 12.67 1.04 -1.88
N SER A 177 12.12 -0.16 -1.94
CA SER A 177 10.77 -0.39 -2.50
C SER A 177 10.13 -1.59 -1.81
N TRP A 178 8.82 -1.54 -1.65
CA TRP A 178 8.02 -2.63 -1.08
C TRP A 178 6.62 -2.63 -1.68
N ALA A 179 5.99 -3.81 -1.66
CA ALA A 179 4.65 -4.01 -2.21
C ALA A 179 3.95 -5.19 -1.53
N ASP A 180 2.66 -5.35 -1.86
CA ASP A 180 1.84 -6.47 -1.41
C ASP A 180 2.06 -7.76 -2.21
N GLU A 181 2.44 -7.66 -3.50
CA GLU A 181 2.63 -8.84 -4.38
C GLU A 181 4.05 -8.92 -4.92
N VAL A 182 4.42 -8.11 -5.90
CA VAL A 182 5.72 -8.14 -6.56
C VAL A 182 6.54 -6.93 -6.18
N ILE A 183 7.72 -7.15 -5.61
CA ILE A 183 8.61 -6.08 -5.18
C ILE A 183 9.09 -5.27 -6.39
N PRO A 184 8.77 -3.98 -6.45
CA PRO A 184 9.23 -3.14 -7.55
C PRO A 184 10.73 -2.84 -7.49
N ASP A 185 11.29 -2.40 -8.61
CA ASP A 185 12.69 -1.99 -8.75
C ASP A 185 13.73 -3.07 -8.41
N THR A 186 13.31 -4.34 -8.34
CA THR A 186 14.24 -5.44 -8.17
C THR A 186 15.04 -5.67 -9.46
N PRO A 187 16.33 -6.10 -9.37
CA PRO A 187 17.07 -6.52 -10.54
C PRO A 187 16.35 -7.66 -11.31
N VAL A 188 16.49 -7.69 -12.63
CA VAL A 188 15.86 -8.72 -13.51
C VAL A 188 16.14 -10.14 -13.01
N ASN A 189 17.30 -10.35 -12.39
CA ASN A 189 17.71 -11.64 -11.84
C ASN A 189 17.61 -11.72 -10.31
N PHE A 190 16.65 -11.02 -9.72
CA PHE A 190 16.37 -11.09 -8.28
C PHE A 190 15.65 -12.39 -7.91
N CYS A 191 14.63 -12.74 -8.66
CA CYS A 191 13.83 -13.93 -8.43
C CYS A 191 13.45 -14.62 -9.75
N LEU A 192 13.00 -15.87 -9.65
CA LEU A 192 12.28 -16.59 -10.68
C LEU A 192 10.81 -16.72 -10.27
N PHE A 193 9.94 -16.95 -11.23
CA PHE A 193 8.55 -17.28 -10.96
C PHE A 193 8.31 -18.75 -11.30
N ASN A 194 7.64 -19.46 -10.41
CA ASN A 194 7.18 -20.82 -10.69
C ASN A 194 5.86 -20.81 -11.49
N ASP A 195 5.35 -21.98 -11.83
CA ASP A 195 4.12 -22.16 -12.62
C ASP A 195 2.87 -21.66 -11.87
N ALA A 196 2.92 -21.57 -10.54
CA ALA A 196 1.85 -21.02 -9.70
C ALA A 196 1.91 -19.49 -9.56
N GLY A 197 2.87 -18.83 -10.24
CA GLY A 197 3.05 -17.37 -10.15
C GLY A 197 3.83 -16.90 -8.92
N GLU A 198 4.24 -17.80 -8.03
CA GLU A 198 5.04 -17.45 -6.84
C GLU A 198 6.47 -17.10 -7.24
N TRP A 199 7.04 -16.08 -6.59
CA TRP A 199 8.41 -15.67 -6.84
C TRP A 199 9.39 -16.32 -5.86
N ILE A 200 10.50 -16.84 -6.39
CA ILE A 200 11.53 -17.56 -5.67
C ILE A 200 12.83 -16.77 -5.76
N VAL A 201 13.31 -16.24 -4.62
CA VAL A 201 14.54 -15.45 -4.57
C VAL A 201 15.76 -16.29 -4.94
N LEU A 202 16.57 -15.78 -5.86
CA LEU A 202 17.76 -16.47 -6.33
C LEU A 202 18.82 -16.61 -5.23
N PRO A 203 19.64 -17.70 -5.23
CA PRO A 203 20.58 -18.03 -4.16
C PRO A 203 21.51 -16.90 -3.75
N LYS A 204 21.95 -16.08 -4.71
CA LYS A 204 22.88 -14.97 -4.45
C LYS A 204 22.34 -13.89 -3.51
N TYR A 205 20.99 -13.74 -3.41
CA TYR A 205 20.34 -12.76 -2.56
C TYR A 205 19.84 -13.34 -1.23
N ARG A 206 19.69 -14.67 -1.13
CA ARG A 206 19.06 -15.33 0.04
C ARG A 206 19.69 -14.92 1.36
N LYS A 207 21.02 -14.83 1.43
CA LYS A 207 21.77 -14.38 2.63
C LYS A 207 21.44 -12.96 3.12
N ASN A 208 20.76 -12.16 2.28
CA ASN A 208 20.38 -10.79 2.58
C ASN A 208 19.00 -10.70 3.28
N GLY A 209 18.60 -11.75 4.02
CA GLY A 209 17.35 -11.83 4.79
C GLY A 209 16.25 -12.65 4.12
N TRP A 210 16.52 -13.27 2.96
CA TRP A 210 15.54 -14.04 2.19
C TRP A 210 15.60 -15.55 2.40
N GLU A 211 16.63 -16.05 3.10
CA GLU A 211 16.84 -17.50 3.29
C GLU A 211 15.67 -18.14 4.01
N ASN A 212 15.15 -17.48 5.06
CA ASN A 212 14.02 -18.01 5.83
C ASN A 212 12.76 -18.14 4.98
N LEU A 213 12.45 -17.12 4.15
CA LEU A 213 11.31 -17.17 3.22
C LEU A 213 11.44 -18.35 2.24
N TYR A 214 12.64 -18.54 1.67
CA TYR A 214 12.92 -19.68 0.80
C TYR A 214 12.73 -21.03 1.53
N ASN A 215 13.22 -21.13 2.76
CA ASN A 215 13.10 -22.34 3.57
C ASN A 215 11.64 -22.64 3.96
N ALA A 216 10.85 -21.60 4.21
CA ALA A 216 9.46 -21.74 4.61
C ALA A 216 8.56 -22.30 3.49
N TYR A 217 8.84 -21.91 2.22
CA TYR A 217 7.89 -22.13 1.14
C TYR A 217 8.45 -22.84 -0.10
N HIS A 218 9.78 -22.90 -0.28
CA HIS A 218 10.37 -23.39 -1.53
C HIS A 218 11.50 -24.41 -1.36
N ASN A 219 11.95 -24.70 -0.14
CA ASN A 219 13.06 -25.62 0.10
C ASN A 219 12.58 -27.03 0.41
N GLU A 220 12.39 -27.81 -0.64
CA GLU A 220 11.93 -29.22 -0.55
C GLU A 220 12.94 -30.16 0.12
N ASN A 221 14.19 -29.74 0.33
CA ASN A 221 15.24 -30.56 0.93
C ASN A 221 15.25 -30.50 2.46
N LEU A 222 14.45 -29.61 3.08
CA LEU A 222 14.35 -29.50 4.53
C LEU A 222 13.39 -30.54 5.11
N LYS A 223 13.62 -30.85 6.38
CA LYS A 223 12.66 -31.66 7.15
C LYS A 223 11.43 -30.83 7.51
N THR A 224 10.31 -31.53 7.71
CA THR A 224 9.03 -30.88 8.02
C THR A 224 9.09 -29.96 9.23
N ASP A 225 9.82 -30.32 10.28
CA ASP A 225 9.98 -29.50 11.48
C ASP A 225 10.83 -28.23 11.24
N GLU A 226 11.80 -28.28 10.32
CA GLU A 226 12.59 -27.12 9.89
C GLU A 226 11.76 -26.17 9.05
N ILE A 227 10.95 -26.70 8.14
CA ILE A 227 10.00 -25.90 7.33
C ILE A 227 8.98 -25.22 8.26
N GLN A 228 8.43 -25.96 9.23
CA GLN A 228 7.46 -25.40 10.16
C GLN A 228 8.05 -24.24 10.99
N LYS A 229 9.27 -24.38 11.50
CA LYS A 229 9.98 -23.31 12.22
C LYS A 229 10.21 -22.08 11.31
N ALA A 230 10.56 -22.29 10.04
CA ALA A 230 10.75 -21.20 9.10
C ALA A 230 9.43 -20.46 8.86
N ARG A 231 8.30 -21.16 8.74
CA ARG A 231 6.96 -20.56 8.60
C ARG A 231 6.56 -19.77 9.83
N GLU A 232 6.79 -20.28 11.03
CA GLU A 232 6.51 -19.55 12.29
C GLU A 232 7.22 -18.21 12.35
N VAL A 233 8.45 -18.09 11.83
CA VAL A 233 9.18 -16.80 11.72
C VAL A 233 8.55 -15.86 10.69
N GLU A 234 8.07 -16.38 9.54
CA GLU A 234 7.42 -15.57 8.50
C GLU A 234 6.04 -15.06 8.95
N GLU A 235 5.29 -15.89 9.65
CA GLU A 235 3.91 -15.63 10.08
C GLU A 235 3.83 -14.87 11.43
N GLN A 236 4.97 -14.68 12.09
CA GLN A 236 5.02 -13.98 13.37
C GLN A 236 4.58 -12.52 13.23
N GLU A 237 3.75 -12.05 14.17
CA GLU A 237 3.42 -10.65 14.36
C GLU A 237 4.59 -9.87 14.99
N TRP A 238 5.70 -9.77 14.28
CA TRP A 238 6.96 -9.18 14.74
C TRP A 238 6.83 -7.69 15.11
N TRP A 239 5.82 -7.00 14.61
CA TRP A 239 5.53 -5.59 14.86
C TRP A 239 4.82 -5.33 16.20
N ALA A 240 4.27 -6.38 16.86
CA ALA A 240 3.48 -6.23 18.08
C ALA A 240 4.33 -5.88 19.32
N ASN A 241 5.65 -6.04 19.26
CA ASN A 241 6.57 -5.76 20.37
C ASN A 241 7.10 -4.32 20.33
N GLU A 242 6.35 -3.36 20.86
CA GLU A 242 6.74 -1.94 20.94
C GLU A 242 8.06 -1.66 21.70
N SER A 243 8.51 -2.57 22.55
CA SER A 243 9.74 -2.42 23.35
C SER A 243 11.05 -2.52 22.55
N GLN A 244 11.00 -2.80 21.26
CA GLN A 244 12.14 -3.17 20.42
C GLN A 244 12.51 -2.11 19.37
N SER A 245 12.30 -0.84 19.65
CA SER A 245 12.64 0.22 18.70
C SER A 245 14.15 0.27 18.39
N CYS A 246 14.50 0.00 17.13
CA CYS A 246 15.87 0.03 16.58
C CYS A 246 16.91 -0.75 17.41
N LYS A 247 16.54 -1.93 17.89
CA LYS A 247 17.45 -2.85 18.57
C LYS A 247 17.71 -4.06 17.67
N THR A 248 18.94 -4.55 17.69
CA THR A 248 19.31 -5.85 17.09
C THR A 248 18.98 -6.95 18.08
N HIS A 249 18.44 -8.05 17.64
CA HIS A 249 18.29 -9.32 18.39
C HIS A 249 19.48 -10.22 18.18
#